data_5991cae29a6eeb488cd982c2d911426e
#
_entry.id   5991cae29a6eeb488cd982c2d911426e
#
_cell.length_a   1.000
_cell.length_b   1.000
_cell.length_c   1.000
_cell.angle_alpha   90.00
_cell.angle_beta   90.00
_cell.angle_gamma   90.00
#
_symmetry.space_group_name_H-M   'P 1'
#
loop_
_entity.id
_entity.type
_entity.pdbx_description
1 polymer ?
#
loop_
_entity_poly.entity_id
_entity_poly.type
_entity_poly.pdbx_seq_one_letter_code
_entity_poly.pdbx_strand_id
1 'polypeptide(L)'
;PVKISGPYRIALTSLIQSQIIMAKALGLDKYVILATNNMKGLQEGELGGKVQVSKIVSVTGAVTKAIGEEAKKKTILSAQSKALFMTSIPHYIRGVREAYKISKEGVDTAKSMNKFDWSLVGKVIKVGETLAGLPTLLDQLSATSSAIREFMFVNKMDDSSMKSQLAGVF
;
A
#
# COMPACT_ATOMS: atom_id res chain seq x y z
N PRO A 1 -18.92 9.95 -13.91
CA PRO A 1 -17.68 9.21 -13.81
C PRO A 1 -16.60 10.07 -13.15
N VAL A 2 -16.09 9.62 -11.99
CA VAL A 2 -15.03 10.32 -11.28
C VAL A 2 -13.73 10.08 -12.03
N LYS A 3 -13.15 11.15 -12.57
CA LYS A 3 -11.81 11.08 -13.17
C LYS A 3 -10.80 10.96 -12.04
N ILE A 4 -10.10 9.81 -11.96
CA ILE A 4 -9.06 9.59 -10.95
C ILE A 4 -7.87 10.49 -11.28
N SER A 5 -7.41 11.30 -10.31
CA SER A 5 -6.18 12.09 -10.48
C SER A 5 -4.97 11.17 -10.64
N GLY A 6 -3.93 11.64 -11.35
CA GLY A 6 -2.71 10.87 -11.56
C GLY A 6 -2.08 10.35 -10.27
N PRO A 7 -1.83 11.20 -9.24
CA PRO A 7 -1.27 10.75 -7.97
C PRO A 7 -2.17 9.76 -7.23
N TYR A 8 -3.49 9.95 -7.25
CA TYR A 8 -4.43 9.02 -6.62
C TYR A 8 -4.37 7.64 -7.27
N ARG A 9 -4.34 7.60 -8.61
CA ARG A 9 -4.24 6.35 -9.36
C ARG A 9 -2.94 5.63 -9.08
N ILE A 10 -1.81 6.33 -9.03
CA ILE A 10 -0.51 5.75 -8.71
C ILE A 10 -0.51 5.22 -7.27
N ALA A 11 -1.08 5.96 -6.33
CA ALA A 11 -1.20 5.52 -4.94
C ALA A 11 -2.01 4.22 -4.83
N LEU A 12 -3.16 4.17 -5.51
CA LEU A 12 -4.04 3.00 -5.52
C LEU A 12 -3.38 1.80 -6.21
N THR A 13 -2.77 1.99 -7.36
CA THR A 13 -2.01 0.96 -8.08
C THR A 13 -0.88 0.40 -7.21
N SER A 14 -0.13 1.26 -6.56
CA SER A 14 0.98 0.88 -5.69
C SER A 14 0.50 0.08 -4.47
N LEU A 15 -0.60 0.51 -3.85
CA LEU A 15 -1.22 -0.25 -2.75
C LEU A 15 -1.63 -1.65 -3.22
N ILE A 16 -2.31 -1.76 -4.35
CA ILE A 16 -2.75 -3.06 -4.89
C ILE A 16 -1.55 -3.96 -5.20
N GLN A 17 -0.49 -3.43 -5.81
CA GLN A 17 0.74 -4.18 -6.08
C GLN A 17 1.37 -4.71 -4.79
N SER A 18 1.46 -3.88 -3.75
CA SER A 18 1.96 -4.32 -2.45
C SER A 18 1.10 -5.42 -1.84
N GLN A 19 -0.22 -5.31 -1.96
CA GLN A 19 -1.18 -6.29 -1.45
C GLN A 19 -1.07 -7.64 -2.17
N ILE A 20 -0.90 -7.65 -3.48
CA ILE A 20 -0.68 -8.89 -4.25
C ILE A 20 0.54 -9.63 -3.71
N ILE A 21 1.65 -8.93 -3.52
CA ILE A 21 2.90 -9.52 -3.04
C ILE A 21 2.76 -9.99 -1.58
N MET A 22 2.19 -9.16 -0.71
CA MET A 22 1.95 -9.53 0.69
C MET A 22 1.06 -10.76 0.80
N ALA A 23 -0.04 -10.80 0.06
CA ALA A 23 -0.95 -11.94 0.07
C ALA A 23 -0.25 -13.23 -0.41
N LYS A 24 0.62 -13.14 -1.44
CA LYS A 24 1.45 -14.28 -1.88
C LYS A 24 2.40 -14.74 -0.78
N ALA A 25 3.11 -13.81 -0.15
CA ALA A 25 4.06 -14.12 0.92
C ALA A 25 3.38 -14.78 2.13
N LEU A 26 2.13 -14.41 2.41
CA LEU A 26 1.34 -14.90 3.53
C LEU A 26 0.52 -16.16 3.20
N GLY A 27 0.55 -16.64 1.94
CA GLY A 27 -0.24 -17.80 1.51
C GLY A 27 -1.74 -17.56 1.45
N LEU A 28 -2.16 -16.31 1.31
CA LEU A 28 -3.57 -15.90 1.24
C LEU A 28 -4.08 -15.98 -0.21
N ASP A 29 -4.17 -17.17 -0.77
CA ASP A 29 -4.44 -17.40 -2.20
C ASP A 29 -5.73 -16.74 -2.69
N LYS A 30 -6.81 -16.78 -1.92
CA LYS A 30 -8.07 -16.11 -2.23
C LYS A 30 -7.87 -14.60 -2.44
N TYR A 31 -7.05 -13.99 -1.60
CA TYR A 31 -6.80 -12.54 -1.65
C TYR A 31 -5.78 -12.17 -2.72
N VAL A 32 -4.88 -13.07 -3.10
CA VAL A 32 -4.04 -12.90 -4.30
C VAL A 32 -4.94 -12.77 -5.53
N ILE A 33 -5.92 -13.64 -5.67
CA ILE A 33 -6.87 -13.60 -6.79
C ILE A 33 -7.69 -12.31 -6.78
N LEU A 34 -8.24 -11.93 -5.62
CA LEU A 34 -9.03 -10.70 -5.48
C LEU A 34 -8.20 -9.46 -5.83
N ALA A 35 -6.99 -9.34 -5.30
CA ALA A 35 -6.11 -8.20 -5.55
C ALA A 35 -5.65 -8.16 -7.02
N THR A 36 -5.34 -9.30 -7.62
CA THR A 36 -4.95 -9.40 -9.03
C THR A 36 -6.10 -8.97 -9.95
N ASN A 37 -7.32 -9.43 -9.69
CA ASN A 37 -8.51 -9.00 -10.43
C ASN A 37 -8.80 -7.51 -10.23
N ASN A 38 -8.54 -6.99 -9.04
CA ASN A 38 -8.69 -5.58 -8.74
C ASN A 38 -7.73 -4.71 -9.55
N MET A 39 -6.47 -5.13 -9.66
CA MET A 39 -5.47 -4.49 -10.52
C MET A 39 -5.90 -4.49 -11.98
N LYS A 40 -6.39 -5.62 -12.47
CA LYS A 40 -6.89 -5.75 -13.84
C LYS A 40 -8.07 -4.80 -14.10
N GLY A 41 -9.01 -4.70 -13.16
CA GLY A 41 -10.14 -3.77 -13.26
C GLY A 41 -9.69 -2.31 -13.33
N LEU A 42 -8.67 -1.94 -12.55
CA LEU A 42 -8.09 -0.60 -12.59
C LEU A 42 -7.43 -0.32 -13.95
N GLN A 43 -6.66 -1.25 -14.48
CA GLN A 43 -5.99 -1.14 -15.78
C GLN A 43 -6.98 -1.07 -16.95
N GLU A 44 -8.02 -1.88 -16.92
CA GLU A 44 -9.08 -1.85 -17.95
C GLU A 44 -9.80 -0.49 -17.95
N GLY A 45 -9.99 0.12 -16.78
CA GLY A 45 -10.51 1.47 -16.65
C GLY A 45 -9.62 2.52 -17.32
N GLU A 46 -8.30 2.32 -17.32
CA GLU A 46 -7.33 3.18 -18.02
C GLU A 46 -7.44 3.09 -19.54
N LEU A 47 -7.82 1.93 -20.06
CA LEU A 47 -7.93 1.64 -21.49
C LEU A 47 -9.25 2.10 -22.11
N GLY A 48 -10.07 2.86 -21.40
CA GLY A 48 -11.33 3.42 -21.91
C GLY A 48 -12.58 2.89 -21.24
N GLY A 49 -12.45 2.00 -20.27
CA GLY A 49 -13.55 1.55 -19.41
C GLY A 49 -13.89 2.57 -18.32
N LYS A 50 -15.08 2.44 -17.72
CA LYS A 50 -15.44 3.20 -16.54
C LYS A 50 -14.84 2.54 -15.31
N VAL A 51 -13.86 3.20 -14.69
CA VAL A 51 -13.31 2.73 -13.40
C VAL A 51 -14.34 3.00 -12.31
N GLN A 52 -14.81 1.96 -11.65
CA GLN A 52 -15.62 2.08 -10.44
C GLN A 52 -14.67 2.15 -9.23
N VAL A 53 -14.25 3.36 -8.89
CA VAL A 53 -13.31 3.61 -7.78
C VAL A 53 -13.81 2.99 -6.48
N SER A 54 -15.09 3.15 -6.18
CA SER A 54 -15.70 2.59 -4.97
C SER A 54 -15.55 1.07 -4.87
N LYS A 55 -15.71 0.37 -6.00
CA LYS A 55 -15.53 -1.08 -6.05
C LYS A 55 -14.08 -1.49 -5.83
N ILE A 56 -13.16 -0.80 -6.49
CA ILE A 56 -11.71 -1.04 -6.34
C ILE A 56 -11.27 -0.82 -4.89
N VAL A 57 -11.70 0.28 -4.30
CA VAL A 57 -11.37 0.63 -2.90
C VAL A 57 -12.01 -0.35 -1.92
N SER A 58 -13.21 -0.85 -2.20
CA SER A 58 -13.84 -1.90 -1.39
C SER A 58 -13.02 -3.20 -1.40
N VAL A 59 -12.50 -3.61 -2.54
CA VAL A 59 -11.64 -4.80 -2.65
C VAL A 59 -10.31 -4.58 -1.94
N THR A 60 -9.67 -3.44 -2.11
CA THR A 60 -8.43 -3.13 -1.36
C THR A 60 -8.68 -3.16 0.15
N GLY A 61 -9.84 -2.72 0.61
CA GLY A 61 -10.25 -2.80 2.01
C GLY A 61 -10.36 -4.23 2.53
N ALA A 62 -10.96 -5.12 1.75
CA ALA A 62 -11.07 -6.53 2.11
C ALA A 62 -9.70 -7.21 2.21
N VAL A 63 -8.81 -6.92 1.26
CA VAL A 63 -7.43 -7.45 1.27
C VAL A 63 -6.62 -6.88 2.45
N THR A 64 -6.73 -5.59 2.72
CA THR A 64 -6.10 -4.93 3.86
C THR A 64 -6.51 -5.59 5.17
N LYS A 65 -7.81 -5.88 5.33
CA LYS A 65 -8.35 -6.54 6.51
C LYS A 65 -7.77 -7.95 6.68
N ALA A 66 -7.70 -8.72 5.61
CA ALA A 66 -7.15 -10.08 5.64
C ALA A 66 -5.66 -10.09 6.02
N ILE A 67 -4.87 -9.18 5.48
CA ILE A 67 -3.45 -9.01 5.83
C ILE A 67 -3.31 -8.62 7.30
N GLY A 68 -4.14 -7.69 7.78
CA GLY A 68 -4.17 -7.28 9.19
C GLY A 68 -4.52 -8.41 10.15
N GLU A 69 -5.45 -9.28 9.78
CA GLU A 69 -5.82 -10.46 10.58
C GLU A 69 -4.68 -11.48 10.65
N GLU A 70 -3.95 -11.69 9.54
CA GLU A 70 -2.72 -12.52 9.57
C GLU A 70 -1.63 -11.92 10.46
N ALA A 71 -1.47 -10.60 10.44
CA ALA A 71 -0.52 -9.92 11.33
C ALA A 71 -0.84 -10.16 12.81
N LYS A 72 -2.12 -10.13 13.18
CA LYS A 72 -2.58 -10.38 14.55
C LYS A 72 -2.29 -11.80 15.02
N LYS A 73 -2.22 -12.78 14.13
CA LYS A 73 -1.84 -14.16 14.44
C LYS A 73 -0.36 -14.32 14.77
N LYS A 74 0.44 -13.27 14.61
CA LYS A 74 1.90 -13.29 14.79
C LYS A 74 2.58 -14.38 13.96
N THR A 75 2.15 -14.52 12.71
CA THR A 75 2.62 -15.55 11.78
C THR A 75 4.12 -15.42 11.55
N ILE A 76 4.84 -16.54 11.75
CA ILE A 76 6.27 -16.63 11.42
C ILE A 76 6.41 -17.06 9.97
N LEU A 77 7.10 -16.23 9.19
CA LEU A 77 7.32 -16.46 7.77
C LEU A 77 8.59 -17.31 7.54
N SER A 78 8.58 -18.17 6.53
CA SER A 78 9.78 -18.81 6.02
C SER A 78 10.77 -17.78 5.48
N ALA A 79 12.03 -18.13 5.31
CA ALA A 79 13.03 -17.24 4.71
C ALA A 79 12.60 -16.76 3.32
N GLN A 80 12.02 -17.66 2.52
CA GLN A 80 11.50 -17.33 1.19
C GLN A 80 10.32 -16.35 1.26
N SER A 81 9.37 -16.59 2.15
CA SER A 81 8.21 -15.70 2.37
C SER A 81 8.63 -14.33 2.90
N LYS A 82 9.62 -14.27 3.80
CA LYS A 82 10.21 -13.00 4.27
C LYS A 82 10.80 -12.19 3.11
N ALA A 83 11.59 -12.84 2.26
CA ALA A 83 12.20 -12.20 1.10
C ALA A 83 11.13 -11.65 0.14
N LEU A 84 10.09 -12.44 -0.13
CA LEU A 84 8.98 -12.02 -0.95
C LEU A 84 8.21 -10.86 -0.31
N PHE A 85 7.90 -10.95 0.97
CA PHE A 85 7.22 -9.89 1.73
C PHE A 85 7.98 -8.57 1.63
N MET A 86 9.30 -8.61 1.76
CA MET A 86 10.14 -7.41 1.67
C MET A 86 10.03 -6.73 0.31
N THR A 87 9.79 -7.46 -0.77
CA THR A 87 9.60 -6.85 -2.10
C THR A 87 8.31 -6.05 -2.21
N SER A 88 7.34 -6.24 -1.30
CA SER A 88 6.11 -5.45 -1.26
C SER A 88 6.31 -4.03 -0.71
N ILE A 89 7.34 -3.83 0.11
CA ILE A 89 7.55 -2.59 0.85
C ILE A 89 7.81 -1.39 -0.06
N PRO A 90 8.66 -1.47 -1.09
CA PRO A 90 8.86 -0.35 -2.02
C PRO A 90 7.55 0.11 -2.69
N HIS A 91 6.69 -0.82 -3.08
CA HIS A 91 5.38 -0.49 -3.64
C HIS A 91 4.48 0.22 -2.64
N TYR A 92 4.44 -0.27 -1.40
CA TYR A 92 3.69 0.36 -0.32
C TYR A 92 4.16 1.81 -0.08
N ILE A 93 5.47 2.02 0.01
CA ILE A 93 6.05 3.35 0.24
C ILE A 93 5.76 4.29 -0.93
N ARG A 94 5.82 3.80 -2.16
CA ARG A 94 5.42 4.59 -3.33
C ARG A 94 3.96 5.03 -3.21
N GLY A 95 3.07 4.15 -2.74
CA GLY A 95 1.67 4.47 -2.48
C GLY A 95 1.52 5.60 -1.47
N VAL A 96 2.23 5.53 -0.34
CA VAL A 96 2.25 6.58 0.69
C VAL A 96 2.77 7.90 0.12
N ARG A 97 3.87 7.86 -0.63
CA ARG A 97 4.47 9.04 -1.24
C ARG A 97 3.51 9.73 -2.21
N GLU A 98 2.85 8.98 -3.07
CA GLU A 98 1.90 9.54 -4.03
C GLU A 98 0.63 10.06 -3.33
N ALA A 99 0.15 9.39 -2.28
CA ALA A 99 -0.94 9.87 -1.45
C ALA A 99 -0.57 11.21 -0.77
N TYR A 100 0.68 11.34 -0.34
CA TYR A 100 1.18 12.58 0.24
C TYR A 100 1.18 13.75 -0.75
N LYS A 101 1.49 13.51 -2.03
CA LYS A 101 1.46 14.53 -3.08
C LYS A 101 0.08 15.13 -3.29
N ILE A 102 -1.00 14.44 -2.93
CA ILE A 102 -2.37 14.92 -3.07
C ILE A 102 -2.68 15.99 -2.01
N SER A 103 -1.98 15.99 -0.89
CA SER A 103 -2.19 16.95 0.18
C SER A 103 -1.57 18.31 -0.15
N LYS A 104 -2.19 19.41 0.33
CA LYS A 104 -1.71 20.78 0.08
C LYS A 104 -0.30 21.06 0.59
N GLU A 105 0.17 20.32 1.59
CA GLU A 105 1.50 20.46 2.20
C GLU A 105 2.49 19.42 1.68
N GLY A 106 2.08 18.59 0.74
CA GLY A 106 2.77 17.35 0.41
C GLY A 106 3.94 17.47 -0.55
N VAL A 107 3.97 18.51 -1.41
CA VAL A 107 4.90 18.52 -2.53
C VAL A 107 6.36 18.55 -2.08
N ASP A 108 6.71 19.41 -1.14
CA ASP A 108 8.10 19.54 -0.64
C ASP A 108 8.51 18.37 0.25
N THR A 109 7.58 17.88 1.07
CA THR A 109 7.85 16.75 1.96
C THR A 109 7.95 15.43 1.20
N ALA A 110 7.17 15.25 0.13
CA ALA A 110 7.26 14.06 -0.72
C ALA A 110 8.64 13.92 -1.39
N LYS A 111 9.27 15.03 -1.72
CA LYS A 111 10.64 15.04 -2.25
C LYS A 111 11.69 14.62 -1.24
N SER A 112 11.44 14.85 0.05
CA SER A 112 12.36 14.47 1.14
C SER A 112 12.17 13.04 1.62
N MET A 113 11.17 12.31 1.12
CA MET A 113 10.92 10.90 1.48
C MET A 113 11.91 9.92 0.83
N ASN A 114 13.19 10.23 0.84
CA ASN A 114 14.25 9.31 0.41
C ASN A 114 14.56 8.26 1.47
N LYS A 115 14.08 8.47 2.70
CA LYS A 115 14.24 7.55 3.81
C LYS A 115 12.87 7.12 4.30
N PHE A 116 12.75 5.85 4.62
CA PHE A 116 11.54 5.35 5.25
C PHE A 116 11.38 5.97 6.64
N ASP A 117 10.28 6.66 6.83
CA ASP A 117 9.95 7.31 8.10
C ASP A 117 8.46 7.10 8.40
N TRP A 118 8.19 6.28 9.38
CA TRP A 118 6.82 5.98 9.83
C TRP A 118 6.07 7.23 10.30
N SER A 119 6.77 8.25 10.78
CA SER A 119 6.15 9.50 11.20
C SER A 119 5.50 10.25 10.04
N LEU A 120 6.04 10.10 8.83
CA LEU A 120 5.48 10.71 7.61
C LEU A 120 4.16 10.06 7.21
N VAL A 121 4.01 8.76 7.43
CA VAL A 121 2.74 8.06 7.19
C VAL A 121 1.62 8.69 8.02
N GLY A 122 1.87 8.94 9.30
CA GLY A 122 0.92 9.62 10.18
C GLY A 122 0.57 11.04 9.73
N LYS A 123 1.55 11.79 9.21
CA LYS A 123 1.30 13.14 8.65
C LYS A 123 0.43 13.09 7.40
N VAL A 124 0.69 12.16 6.49
CA VAL A 124 -0.11 11.96 5.28
C VAL A 124 -1.57 11.71 5.64
N ILE A 125 -1.82 10.82 6.59
CA ILE A 125 -3.17 10.49 7.06
C ILE A 125 -3.87 11.75 7.58
N LYS A 126 -3.19 12.52 8.42
CA LYS A 126 -3.75 13.71 9.06
C LYS A 126 -4.13 14.81 8.08
N VAL A 127 -3.30 15.04 7.06
CA VAL A 127 -3.52 16.11 6.07
C VAL A 127 -4.52 15.69 5.00
N GLY A 128 -4.57 14.40 4.67
CA GLY A 128 -5.45 13.88 3.61
C GLY A 128 -6.93 13.84 3.98
N GLU A 129 -7.27 13.96 5.25
CA GLU A 129 -8.68 13.92 5.72
C GLU A 129 -9.57 15.01 5.11
N THR A 130 -8.98 16.06 4.57
CA THR A 130 -9.71 17.18 3.98
C THR A 130 -10.11 16.98 2.51
N LEU A 131 -9.61 15.94 1.85
CA LEU A 131 -9.86 15.71 0.42
C LEU A 131 -10.89 14.59 0.21
N ALA A 132 -11.94 14.88 -0.55
CA ALA A 132 -12.99 13.91 -0.87
C ALA A 132 -12.42 12.65 -1.56
N GLY A 133 -12.79 11.46 -1.08
CA GLY A 133 -12.36 10.16 -1.63
C GLY A 133 -10.98 9.68 -1.16
N LEU A 134 -10.20 10.54 -0.53
CA LEU A 134 -8.89 10.19 0.00
C LEU A 134 -8.93 9.50 1.38
N PRO A 135 -9.88 9.80 2.29
CA PRO A 135 -9.86 9.24 3.65
C PRO A 135 -9.82 7.71 3.68
N THR A 136 -10.61 7.05 2.87
CA THR A 136 -10.66 5.57 2.82
C THR A 136 -9.32 4.97 2.37
N LEU A 137 -8.67 5.55 1.35
CA LEU A 137 -7.35 5.12 0.91
C LEU A 137 -6.30 5.30 2.01
N LEU A 138 -6.35 6.42 2.71
CA LEU A 138 -5.43 6.72 3.81
C LEU A 138 -5.61 5.78 5.00
N ASP A 139 -6.86 5.44 5.34
CA ASP A 139 -7.16 4.44 6.37
C ASP A 139 -6.58 3.08 6.01
N GLN A 140 -6.66 2.68 4.76
CA GLN A 140 -6.09 1.42 4.28
C GLN A 140 -4.56 1.45 4.27
N LEU A 141 -3.94 2.55 3.89
CA LEU A 141 -2.49 2.73 3.98
C LEU A 141 -2.02 2.67 5.44
N SER A 142 -2.78 3.27 6.35
CA SER A 142 -2.49 3.21 7.79
C SER A 142 -2.60 1.80 8.35
N ALA A 143 -3.66 1.08 8.02
CA ALA A 143 -3.86 -0.29 8.46
C ALA A 143 -2.77 -1.22 7.89
N THR A 144 -2.38 -1.03 6.64
CA THR A 144 -1.29 -1.77 6.00
C THR A 144 0.06 -1.47 6.69
N SER A 145 0.30 -0.21 7.05
CA SER A 145 1.48 0.19 7.84
C SER A 145 1.57 -0.60 9.15
N SER A 146 0.47 -0.67 9.89
CA SER A 146 0.42 -1.40 11.16
C SER A 146 0.70 -2.90 10.97
N ALA A 147 0.14 -3.50 9.92
CA ALA A 147 0.38 -4.91 9.59
C ALA A 147 1.86 -5.16 9.23
N ILE A 148 2.45 -4.31 8.40
CA ILE A 148 3.87 -4.41 8.02
C ILE A 148 4.77 -4.35 9.26
N ARG A 149 4.52 -3.39 10.14
CA ARG A 149 5.31 -3.24 11.37
C ARG A 149 5.21 -4.47 12.26
N GLU A 150 4.02 -5.05 12.41
CA GLU A 150 3.82 -6.26 13.20
C GLU A 150 4.55 -7.46 12.58
N PHE A 151 4.44 -7.68 11.27
CA PHE A 151 5.18 -8.75 10.60
C PHE A 151 6.69 -8.58 10.73
N MET A 152 7.19 -7.37 10.58
CA MET A 152 8.61 -7.08 10.72
C MET A 152 9.10 -7.36 12.14
N PHE A 153 8.36 -6.92 13.14
CA PHE A 153 8.70 -7.14 14.55
C PHE A 153 8.72 -8.63 14.89
N VAL A 154 7.64 -9.36 14.58
CA VAL A 154 7.51 -10.79 14.88
C VAL A 154 8.54 -11.63 14.15
N ASN A 155 8.88 -11.26 12.91
CA ASN A 155 9.82 -11.99 12.07
C ASN A 155 11.25 -11.48 12.15
N LYS A 156 11.54 -10.55 13.05
CA LYS A 156 12.87 -9.97 13.27
C LYS A 156 13.48 -9.41 11.97
N MET A 157 12.63 -8.75 11.17
CA MET A 157 13.07 -8.12 9.93
C MET A 157 13.59 -6.70 10.22
N ASP A 158 14.76 -6.38 9.67
CA ASP A 158 15.49 -5.14 9.92
C ASP A 158 15.10 -4.05 8.90
N ASP A 159 15.02 -2.80 9.37
CA ASP A 159 14.80 -1.61 8.53
C ASP A 159 15.92 -1.37 7.51
N SER A 160 17.14 -1.83 7.75
CA SER A 160 18.28 -1.61 6.84
C SER A 160 18.07 -2.26 5.48
N SER A 161 17.46 -3.45 5.42
CA SER A 161 17.12 -4.10 4.14
C SER A 161 16.04 -3.34 3.37
N MET A 162 15.13 -2.66 4.06
CA MET A 162 14.14 -1.78 3.44
C MET A 162 14.80 -0.55 2.81
N LYS A 163 15.73 0.08 3.50
CA LYS A 163 16.47 1.25 2.98
C LYS A 163 17.23 0.89 1.71
N SER A 164 17.83 -0.30 1.65
CA SER A 164 18.52 -0.80 0.46
C SER A 164 17.57 -1.00 -0.73
N GLN A 165 16.40 -1.57 -0.50
CA GLN A 165 15.39 -1.77 -1.55
C GLN A 165 14.76 -0.45 -2.01
N LEU A 166 14.61 0.53 -1.11
CA LEU A 166 14.07 1.85 -1.42
C LEU A 166 14.97 2.70 -2.31
N ALA A 167 16.28 2.52 -2.22
CA ALA A 167 17.23 3.25 -3.04
C ALA A 167 17.02 3.04 -4.55
N GLY A 168 16.40 1.91 -4.96
CA GLY A 168 16.08 1.63 -6.35
C GLY A 168 14.71 2.13 -6.82
N VAL A 169 13.85 2.60 -5.89
CA VAL A 169 12.46 3.01 -6.20
C VAL A 169 12.31 4.53 -6.23
N PHE A 170 13.12 5.23 -5.51
CA PHE A 170 13.18 6.69 -5.42
C PHE A 170 14.51 7.21 -5.90
#